data_16d5b4354308ffb7a74a55dc6929fe4d
#
_entry.id   16d5b4354308ffb7a74a55dc6929fe4d
#
_cell.length_a   1.000
_cell.length_b   1.000
_cell.length_c   1.000
_cell.angle_alpha   90.00
_cell.angle_beta   90.00
_cell.angle_gamma   90.00
#
_symmetry.space_group_name_H-M   'P 1'
#
loop_
_entity.id
_entity.type
_entity.pdbx_description
1 polymer ?
#
loop_
_entity_poly.entity_id
_entity_poly.type
_entity_poly.pdbx_seq_one_letter_code
_entity_poly.pdbx_strand_id
1 'polypeptide(L)'
;VSHMLGFKPAQELLDLALEFRETYGIDTFKLKTGRRPLSLDVEAARVLREGLGEDTEIYMDSNRGWSANEAAEVLRRTADLGLSFLEEPDDAREVLGRRRLVEKSAIPVAADESAPNMGEAAREILTGGANLLCVKTARTGFTESAKIVGFAQAAGVDVYVGNQIDTQIGSVASVVFGAAFEHTHRRAGELSNYLDMADDLIARPLTIADGKIMVPDVPGVGTEPDLEKLAAHRDR
;
A
#
# COMPACT_ATOMS: atom_id res chain seq x y z
N VAL A 1 -1.33 8.01 -7.01
CA VAL A 1 -1.72 6.70 -6.41
C VAL A 1 -0.67 5.67 -6.71
N SER A 2 -0.61 4.60 -5.92
CA SER A 2 0.16 3.41 -6.23
C SER A 2 -0.75 2.26 -6.66
N HIS A 3 -0.21 1.35 -7.49
CA HIS A 3 -0.90 0.14 -7.92
C HIS A 3 -0.18 -1.12 -7.44
N MET A 4 -0.97 -2.13 -7.04
CA MET A 4 -0.45 -3.39 -6.51
C MET A 4 -0.18 -4.39 -7.64
N LEU A 5 1.03 -4.91 -7.69
CA LEU A 5 1.45 -6.00 -8.56
C LEU A 5 1.43 -7.31 -7.75
N GLY A 6 0.50 -8.20 -8.07
CA GLY A 6 0.29 -9.48 -7.39
C GLY A 6 1.36 -10.53 -7.70
N PHE A 7 1.10 -11.78 -7.30
CA PHE A 7 2.03 -12.89 -7.56
C PHE A 7 1.93 -13.39 -9.01
N LYS A 8 2.86 -12.95 -9.85
CA LYS A 8 3.02 -13.37 -11.26
C LYS A 8 4.51 -13.60 -11.58
N PRO A 9 4.85 -14.19 -12.73
CA PRO A 9 6.21 -14.15 -13.27
C PRO A 9 6.72 -12.73 -13.42
N ALA A 10 8.01 -12.50 -13.19
CA ALA A 10 8.60 -11.16 -13.15
C ALA A 10 8.34 -10.33 -14.41
N GLN A 11 8.42 -10.96 -15.60
CA GLN A 11 8.13 -10.27 -16.85
C GLN A 11 6.67 -9.84 -16.98
N GLU A 12 5.72 -10.68 -16.56
CA GLU A 12 4.30 -10.32 -16.59
C GLU A 12 3.98 -9.15 -15.63
N LEU A 13 4.71 -9.05 -14.50
CA LEU A 13 4.57 -7.91 -13.59
C LEU A 13 5.08 -6.62 -14.23
N LEU A 14 6.19 -6.69 -14.97
CA LEU A 14 6.71 -5.55 -15.72
C LEU A 14 5.75 -5.10 -16.82
N ASP A 15 5.24 -6.05 -17.60
CA ASP A 15 4.30 -5.74 -18.69
C ASP A 15 3.05 -5.06 -18.14
N LEU A 16 2.50 -5.55 -17.02
CA LEU A 16 1.37 -4.96 -16.33
C LEU A 16 1.68 -3.54 -15.80
N ALA A 17 2.84 -3.36 -15.19
CA ALA A 17 3.24 -2.04 -14.68
C ALA A 17 3.39 -1.01 -15.81
N LEU A 18 3.95 -1.41 -16.95
CA LEU A 18 4.05 -0.56 -18.14
C LEU A 18 2.67 -0.20 -18.70
N GLU A 19 1.74 -1.15 -18.76
CA GLU A 19 0.35 -0.92 -19.16
C GLU A 19 -0.34 0.11 -18.25
N PHE A 20 -0.21 -0.03 -16.93
CA PHE A 20 -0.80 0.92 -15.96
C PHE A 20 -0.15 2.30 -16.04
N ARG A 21 1.15 2.36 -16.30
CA ARG A 21 1.85 3.63 -16.54
C ARG A 21 1.32 4.32 -17.80
N GLU A 22 1.22 3.60 -18.90
CA GLU A 22 0.74 4.15 -20.17
C GLU A 22 -0.72 4.59 -20.09
N THR A 23 -1.58 3.76 -19.47
CA THR A 23 -3.03 3.99 -19.45
C THR A 23 -3.44 5.05 -18.42
N TYR A 24 -2.83 5.05 -17.24
CA TYR A 24 -3.27 5.85 -16.11
C TYR A 24 -2.23 6.86 -15.59
N GLY A 25 -1.02 6.83 -16.12
CA GLY A 25 0.10 7.64 -15.61
C GLY A 25 0.59 7.20 -14.22
N ILE A 26 0.30 5.96 -13.79
CA ILE A 26 0.74 5.44 -12.50
C ILE A 26 2.23 5.12 -12.56
N ASP A 27 3.01 5.71 -11.65
CA ASP A 27 4.46 5.52 -11.58
C ASP A 27 4.94 5.17 -10.15
N THR A 28 4.05 4.62 -9.35
CA THR A 28 4.35 4.04 -8.03
C THR A 28 3.72 2.66 -7.95
N PHE A 29 4.54 1.65 -7.66
CA PHE A 29 4.09 0.25 -7.67
C PHE A 29 4.42 -0.47 -6.36
N LYS A 30 3.42 -1.17 -5.82
CA LYS A 30 3.56 -2.13 -4.73
C LYS A 30 3.84 -3.51 -5.33
N LEU A 31 4.98 -4.10 -5.03
CA LEU A 31 5.28 -5.48 -5.38
C LEU A 31 4.88 -6.41 -4.23
N LYS A 32 3.93 -7.31 -4.45
CA LYS A 32 3.63 -8.40 -3.50
C LYS A 32 4.78 -9.39 -3.45
N THR A 33 5.23 -9.67 -2.24
CA THR A 33 6.38 -10.52 -1.91
C THR A 33 6.01 -11.51 -0.80
N GLY A 34 6.96 -12.28 -0.30
CA GLY A 34 6.71 -13.32 0.71
C GLY A 34 6.81 -14.74 0.15
N ARG A 35 7.18 -14.88 -1.12
CA ARG A 35 7.32 -16.19 -1.81
C ARG A 35 8.58 -16.95 -1.37
N ARG A 36 8.58 -18.24 -1.67
CA ARG A 36 9.73 -19.14 -1.53
C ARG A 36 10.07 -19.78 -2.88
N PRO A 37 11.34 -19.88 -3.28
CA PRO A 37 12.52 -19.32 -2.60
C PRO A 37 12.55 -17.77 -2.69
N LEU A 38 13.29 -17.11 -1.79
CA LEU A 38 13.41 -15.64 -1.72
C LEU A 38 13.91 -15.00 -3.03
N SER A 39 14.62 -15.79 -3.87
CA SER A 39 15.08 -15.34 -5.18
C SER A 39 13.96 -14.92 -6.13
N LEU A 40 12.74 -15.45 -5.97
CA LEU A 40 11.59 -15.07 -6.80
C LEU A 40 11.20 -13.60 -6.60
N ASP A 41 11.24 -13.14 -5.35
CA ASP A 41 10.89 -11.77 -5.01
C ASP A 41 12.03 -10.79 -5.35
N VAL A 42 13.27 -11.22 -5.15
CA VAL A 42 14.45 -10.43 -5.55
C VAL A 42 14.51 -10.26 -7.07
N GLU A 43 14.24 -11.33 -7.83
CA GLU A 43 14.18 -11.27 -9.30
C GLU A 43 13.07 -10.34 -9.79
N ALA A 44 11.86 -10.46 -9.22
CA ALA A 44 10.75 -9.60 -9.59
C ALA A 44 11.05 -8.12 -9.33
N ALA A 45 11.63 -7.79 -8.16
CA ALA A 45 12.04 -6.42 -7.84
C ALA A 45 13.10 -5.90 -8.84
N ARG A 46 14.08 -6.73 -9.21
CA ARG A 46 15.12 -6.37 -10.16
C ARG A 46 14.57 -6.12 -11.57
N VAL A 47 13.76 -7.04 -12.09
CA VAL A 47 13.12 -6.90 -13.41
C VAL A 47 12.25 -5.64 -13.48
N LEU A 48 11.47 -5.37 -12.43
CA LEU A 48 10.69 -4.13 -12.35
C LEU A 48 11.59 -2.89 -12.37
N ARG A 49 12.66 -2.85 -11.57
CA ARG A 49 13.58 -1.71 -11.52
C ARG A 49 14.27 -1.48 -12.86
N GLU A 50 14.77 -2.53 -13.48
CA GLU A 50 15.44 -2.47 -14.78
C GLU A 50 14.51 -2.01 -15.91
N GLY A 51 13.26 -2.48 -15.90
CA GLY A 51 12.28 -2.13 -16.93
C GLY A 51 11.56 -0.80 -16.74
N LEU A 52 11.36 -0.39 -15.49
CA LEU A 52 10.63 0.85 -15.17
C LEU A 52 11.54 2.07 -15.02
N GLY A 53 12.84 1.87 -14.79
CA GLY A 53 13.80 2.96 -14.59
C GLY A 53 13.90 3.45 -13.13
N GLU A 54 14.87 4.32 -12.86
CA GLU A 54 15.22 4.77 -11.50
C GLU A 54 14.21 5.72 -10.87
N ASP A 55 13.46 6.47 -11.68
CA ASP A 55 12.51 7.48 -11.21
C ASP A 55 11.20 6.87 -10.68
N THR A 56 10.91 5.61 -11.02
CA THR A 56 9.72 4.90 -10.54
C THR A 56 9.83 4.55 -9.07
N GLU A 57 8.80 4.87 -8.30
CA GLU A 57 8.72 4.41 -6.91
C GLU A 57 8.27 2.95 -6.85
N ILE A 58 9.10 2.08 -6.27
CA ILE A 58 8.78 0.66 -6.06
C ILE A 58 8.95 0.34 -4.57
N TYR A 59 7.95 -0.29 -3.97
CA TYR A 59 8.03 -0.83 -2.61
C TYR A 59 7.53 -2.27 -2.55
N MET A 60 7.98 -3.01 -1.54
CA MET A 60 7.59 -4.41 -1.34
C MET A 60 6.61 -4.54 -0.19
N ASP A 61 5.67 -5.49 -0.32
CA ASP A 61 4.76 -5.89 0.74
C ASP A 61 4.73 -7.42 0.85
N SER A 62 5.18 -7.92 2.00
CA SER A 62 5.29 -9.36 2.23
C SER A 62 4.14 -9.94 3.05
N ASN A 63 3.22 -9.14 3.57
CA ASN A 63 2.09 -9.60 4.38
C ASN A 63 2.49 -10.66 5.43
N ARG A 64 3.60 -10.42 6.14
CA ARG A 64 4.20 -11.33 7.13
C ARG A 64 4.73 -12.64 6.54
N GLY A 65 4.99 -12.68 5.24
CA GLY A 65 5.46 -13.87 4.53
C GLY A 65 6.88 -14.29 4.87
N TRP A 66 7.68 -13.43 5.51
CA TRP A 66 9.06 -13.73 5.90
C TRP A 66 9.23 -13.74 7.43
N SER A 67 10.35 -14.26 7.88
CA SER A 67 10.91 -13.92 9.20
C SER A 67 11.73 -12.64 9.09
N ALA A 68 12.02 -12.00 10.22
CA ALA A 68 12.87 -10.80 10.25
C ALA A 68 14.26 -11.04 9.61
N ASN A 69 14.82 -12.26 9.74
CA ASN A 69 16.10 -12.60 9.13
C ASN A 69 16.00 -12.76 7.60
N GLU A 70 14.92 -13.36 7.09
CA GLU A 70 14.68 -13.47 5.66
C GLU A 70 14.42 -12.11 5.03
N ALA A 71 13.66 -11.24 5.71
CA ALA A 71 13.47 -9.86 5.28
C ALA A 71 14.80 -9.09 5.19
N ALA A 72 15.68 -9.23 6.19
CA ALA A 72 17.02 -8.65 6.17
C ALA A 72 17.88 -9.17 4.99
N GLU A 73 17.75 -10.46 4.67
CA GLU A 73 18.45 -11.05 3.50
C GLU A 73 17.92 -10.50 2.18
N VAL A 74 16.59 -10.36 2.03
CA VAL A 74 15.99 -9.75 0.83
C VAL A 74 16.44 -8.30 0.70
N LEU A 75 16.38 -7.49 1.75
CA LEU A 75 16.84 -6.10 1.72
C LEU A 75 18.32 -6.00 1.33
N ARG A 76 19.16 -6.89 1.83
CA ARG A 76 20.58 -6.94 1.45
C ARG A 76 20.76 -7.24 -0.05
N ARG A 77 19.95 -8.14 -0.63
CA ARG A 77 20.02 -8.54 -2.05
C ARG A 77 19.40 -7.53 -3.00
N THR A 78 18.59 -6.61 -2.50
CA THR A 78 17.90 -5.56 -3.27
C THR A 78 18.39 -4.16 -2.92
N ALA A 79 19.52 -4.04 -2.18
CA ALA A 79 20.02 -2.75 -1.70
C ALA A 79 20.38 -1.77 -2.81
N ASP A 80 20.74 -2.29 -3.99
CA ASP A 80 21.08 -1.55 -5.20
C ASP A 80 19.85 -1.11 -6.02
N LEU A 81 18.64 -1.55 -5.65
CA LEU A 81 17.43 -1.31 -6.46
C LEU A 81 16.68 -0.04 -6.09
N GLY A 82 17.10 0.73 -5.09
CA GLY A 82 16.42 1.97 -4.71
C GLY A 82 14.95 1.79 -4.34
N LEU A 83 14.62 0.71 -3.61
CA LEU A 83 13.27 0.49 -3.10
C LEU A 83 12.91 1.53 -2.05
N SER A 84 11.66 2.01 -2.05
CA SER A 84 11.25 3.12 -1.18
C SER A 84 10.93 2.71 0.25
N PHE A 85 10.38 1.53 0.46
CA PHE A 85 10.12 0.94 1.79
C PHE A 85 9.76 -0.55 1.70
N LEU A 86 9.70 -1.20 2.85
CA LEU A 86 9.24 -2.59 3.01
C LEU A 86 8.04 -2.63 3.94
N GLU A 87 6.89 -3.08 3.43
CA GLU A 87 5.63 -3.19 4.17
C GLU A 87 5.50 -4.60 4.76
N GLU A 88 5.13 -4.65 6.05
CA GLU A 88 4.75 -5.83 6.82
C GLU A 88 5.63 -7.07 6.54
N PRO A 89 6.95 -7.00 6.80
CA PRO A 89 7.89 -8.06 6.41
C PRO A 89 7.69 -9.38 7.15
N ASP A 90 7.40 -9.30 8.45
CA ASP A 90 7.42 -10.40 9.41
C ASP A 90 6.27 -10.30 10.41
N ASP A 91 6.09 -11.33 11.23
CA ASP A 91 5.09 -11.33 12.28
C ASP A 91 5.48 -10.32 13.39
N ALA A 92 4.54 -9.44 13.77
CA ALA A 92 4.72 -8.45 14.85
C ALA A 92 5.12 -9.08 16.20
N ARG A 93 4.89 -10.40 16.38
CA ARG A 93 5.35 -11.14 17.57
C ARG A 93 6.85 -11.40 17.59
N GLU A 94 7.55 -11.26 16.47
CA GLU A 94 9.02 -11.30 16.39
C GLU A 94 9.66 -9.99 16.88
N VAL A 95 9.22 -9.45 18.02
CA VAL A 95 9.51 -8.11 18.51
C VAL A 95 11.01 -7.73 18.41
N LEU A 96 11.90 -8.62 18.85
CA LEU A 96 13.35 -8.35 18.82
C LEU A 96 13.95 -8.44 17.40
N GLY A 97 13.41 -9.33 16.57
CA GLY A 97 13.82 -9.50 15.19
C GLY A 97 13.41 -8.28 14.37
N ARG A 98 12.13 -7.90 14.45
CA ARG A 98 11.52 -6.76 13.78
C ARG A 98 12.20 -5.45 14.15
N ARG A 99 12.42 -5.20 15.45
CA ARG A 99 13.17 -4.02 15.91
C ARG A 99 14.56 -3.94 15.30
N ARG A 100 15.32 -5.05 15.29
CA ARG A 100 16.65 -5.10 14.68
C ARG A 100 16.61 -4.89 13.16
N LEU A 101 15.54 -5.38 12.50
CA LEU A 101 15.32 -5.15 11.06
C LEU A 101 15.13 -3.65 10.80
N VAL A 102 14.23 -2.98 11.54
CA VAL A 102 13.98 -1.53 11.43
C VAL A 102 15.24 -0.72 11.71
N GLU A 103 15.98 -1.03 12.79
CA GLU A 103 17.21 -0.32 13.17
C GLU A 103 18.34 -0.42 12.12
N LYS A 104 18.39 -1.52 11.36
CA LYS A 104 19.45 -1.79 10.38
C LYS A 104 19.05 -1.56 8.94
N SER A 105 17.76 -1.41 8.67
CA SER A 105 17.26 -1.19 7.32
C SER A 105 17.67 0.19 6.81
N ALA A 106 18.16 0.25 5.56
CA ALA A 106 18.42 1.51 4.87
C ALA A 106 17.14 2.20 4.37
N ILE A 107 16.03 1.47 4.30
CA ILE A 107 14.72 1.97 3.87
C ILE A 107 13.71 1.80 4.99
N PRO A 108 12.64 2.62 5.04
CA PRO A 108 11.59 2.47 6.04
C PRO A 108 10.96 1.08 6.04
N VAL A 109 10.53 0.62 7.23
CA VAL A 109 9.72 -0.57 7.44
C VAL A 109 8.34 -0.15 7.90
N ALA A 110 7.32 -0.52 7.13
CA ALA A 110 5.95 -0.14 7.37
C ALA A 110 5.17 -1.21 8.14
N ALA A 111 4.37 -0.77 9.10
CA ALA A 111 3.37 -1.59 9.76
C ALA A 111 2.01 -1.43 9.07
N ASP A 112 1.39 -2.55 8.69
CA ASP A 112 0.03 -2.64 8.15
C ASP A 112 -0.84 -3.53 9.02
N GLU A 113 -0.76 -4.85 8.88
CA GLU A 113 -1.53 -5.80 9.69
C GLU A 113 -1.11 -5.80 11.15
N SER A 114 0.12 -5.36 11.46
CA SER A 114 0.60 -5.18 12.83
C SER A 114 0.08 -3.92 13.50
N ALA A 115 -0.55 -3.00 12.75
CA ALA A 115 -1.13 -1.75 13.24
C ALA A 115 -2.64 -1.64 12.94
N PRO A 116 -3.48 -2.64 13.31
CA PRO A 116 -4.89 -2.68 12.93
C PRO A 116 -5.77 -1.69 13.67
N ASN A 117 -5.26 -0.99 14.67
CA ASN A 117 -5.95 0.02 15.50
C ASN A 117 -4.92 0.96 16.12
N MET A 118 -5.41 2.00 16.80
CA MET A 118 -4.57 3.03 17.41
C MET A 118 -3.58 2.46 18.46
N GLY A 119 -4.04 1.50 19.27
CA GLY A 119 -3.19 0.90 20.33
C GLY A 119 -2.02 0.13 19.75
N GLU A 120 -2.27 -0.67 18.72
CA GLU A 120 -1.25 -1.45 18.02
C GLU A 120 -0.32 -0.54 17.19
N ALA A 121 -0.84 0.48 16.52
CA ALA A 121 -0.02 1.48 15.82
C ALA A 121 0.94 2.18 16.78
N ALA A 122 0.46 2.59 17.95
CA ALA A 122 1.29 3.17 18.99
C ALA A 122 2.34 2.16 19.49
N ARG A 123 1.98 0.90 19.69
CA ARG A 123 2.92 -0.15 20.10
C ARG A 123 4.05 -0.29 19.07
N GLU A 124 3.72 -0.42 17.78
CA GLU A 124 4.73 -0.60 16.72
C GLU A 124 5.74 0.57 16.71
N ILE A 125 5.25 1.80 16.79
CA ILE A 125 6.12 2.98 16.86
C ILE A 125 6.99 2.98 18.14
N LEU A 126 6.37 2.80 19.30
CA LEU A 126 7.05 2.93 20.59
C LEU A 126 8.05 1.79 20.87
N THR A 127 7.81 0.61 20.31
CA THR A 127 8.74 -0.52 20.42
C THR A 127 9.83 -0.54 19.35
N GLY A 128 9.76 0.36 18.36
CA GLY A 128 10.67 0.38 17.23
C GLY A 128 10.40 -0.74 16.23
N GLY A 129 9.17 -1.25 16.17
CA GLY A 129 8.72 -2.28 15.22
C GLY A 129 8.39 -1.73 13.83
N ALA A 130 8.18 -0.43 13.71
CA ALA A 130 7.95 0.27 12.45
C ALA A 130 8.39 1.73 12.53
N ASN A 131 8.72 2.31 11.37
CA ASN A 131 9.00 3.74 11.20
C ASN A 131 8.21 4.35 10.02
N LEU A 132 7.21 3.62 9.55
CA LEU A 132 6.19 4.02 8.59
C LEU A 132 4.88 3.30 8.93
N LEU A 133 3.72 3.90 8.74
CA LEU A 133 2.42 3.27 8.98
C LEU A 133 1.54 3.26 7.73
N CYS A 134 0.90 2.12 7.49
CA CYS A 134 -0.21 1.99 6.55
C CYS A 134 -1.54 2.24 7.26
N VAL A 135 -2.30 3.24 6.84
CA VAL A 135 -3.61 3.57 7.40
C VAL A 135 -4.70 3.16 6.42
N LYS A 136 -5.64 2.32 6.86
CA LYS A 136 -6.75 1.82 6.02
C LYS A 136 -8.09 2.20 6.64
N THR A 137 -8.82 3.10 6.00
CA THR A 137 -10.14 3.55 6.48
C THR A 137 -11.17 2.43 6.55
N ALA A 138 -11.07 1.43 5.69
CA ALA A 138 -11.91 0.23 5.73
C ALA A 138 -11.75 -0.57 7.04
N ARG A 139 -10.59 -0.46 7.70
CA ARG A 139 -10.28 -1.17 8.95
C ARG A 139 -10.61 -0.34 10.19
N THR A 140 -10.25 0.94 10.20
CA THR A 140 -10.31 1.79 11.40
C THR A 140 -11.39 2.88 11.35
N GLY A 141 -12.05 3.06 10.19
CA GLY A 141 -12.96 4.19 9.98
C GLY A 141 -12.24 5.53 10.02
N PHE A 142 -12.93 6.63 9.74
CA PHE A 142 -12.33 7.96 9.67
C PHE A 142 -11.79 8.45 11.02
N THR A 143 -12.55 8.26 12.08
CA THR A 143 -12.23 8.82 13.39
C THR A 143 -10.96 8.23 13.98
N GLU A 144 -10.80 6.92 13.93
CA GLU A 144 -9.61 6.27 14.48
C GLU A 144 -8.41 6.45 13.54
N SER A 145 -8.62 6.38 12.23
CA SER A 145 -7.58 6.70 11.25
C SER A 145 -6.99 8.10 11.46
N ALA A 146 -7.83 9.10 11.72
CA ALA A 146 -7.38 10.46 12.01
C ALA A 146 -6.52 10.55 13.28
N LYS A 147 -6.84 9.77 14.32
CA LYS A 147 -6.02 9.68 15.54
C LYS A 147 -4.67 9.04 15.28
N ILE A 148 -4.64 7.97 14.45
CA ILE A 148 -3.40 7.30 14.04
C ILE A 148 -2.50 8.28 13.28
N VAL A 149 -3.06 9.02 12.30
CA VAL A 149 -2.32 10.04 11.54
C VAL A 149 -1.76 11.12 12.48
N GLY A 150 -2.58 11.66 13.38
CA GLY A 150 -2.14 12.68 14.34
C GLY A 150 -1.05 12.19 15.29
N PHE A 151 -1.14 10.95 15.76
CA PHE A 151 -0.12 10.33 16.60
C PHE A 151 1.20 10.11 15.83
N ALA A 152 1.12 9.55 14.62
CA ALA A 152 2.27 9.34 13.76
C ALA A 152 2.98 10.67 13.45
N GLN A 153 2.23 11.72 13.12
CA GLN A 153 2.77 13.06 12.92
C GLN A 153 3.50 13.59 14.17
N ALA A 154 2.90 13.46 15.34
CA ALA A 154 3.52 13.88 16.59
C ALA A 154 4.78 13.08 16.94
N ALA A 155 4.84 11.80 16.53
CA ALA A 155 5.99 10.91 16.70
C ALA A 155 7.07 11.07 15.61
N GLY A 156 6.85 11.89 14.58
CA GLY A 156 7.76 12.04 13.44
C GLY A 156 7.80 10.82 12.52
N VAL A 157 6.73 10.03 12.48
CA VAL A 157 6.59 8.83 11.66
C VAL A 157 5.68 9.12 10.47
N ASP A 158 6.13 8.82 9.26
CA ASP A 158 5.33 9.00 8.05
C ASP A 158 4.18 7.98 8.00
N VAL A 159 3.15 8.35 7.23
CA VAL A 159 2.01 7.48 6.94
C VAL A 159 1.69 7.48 5.45
N TYR A 160 1.05 6.42 4.97
CA TYR A 160 0.38 6.39 3.68
C TYR A 160 -0.97 5.70 3.80
N VAL A 161 -1.84 5.95 2.84
CA VAL A 161 -3.19 5.36 2.82
C VAL A 161 -3.14 4.07 2.01
N GLY A 162 -3.49 2.97 2.68
CA GLY A 162 -3.56 1.65 2.06
C GLY A 162 -4.98 1.24 1.68
N ASN A 163 -5.11 0.03 1.11
CA ASN A 163 -6.34 -0.56 0.63
C ASN A 163 -6.46 -2.01 1.08
N GLN A 164 -7.69 -2.56 1.08
CA GLN A 164 -7.97 -3.97 1.38
C GLN A 164 -8.69 -4.66 0.21
N ILE A 165 -8.30 -4.35 -1.02
CA ILE A 165 -9.01 -4.76 -2.25
C ILE A 165 -10.45 -4.22 -2.20
N ASP A 166 -10.56 -2.95 -1.84
CA ASP A 166 -11.83 -2.25 -1.73
C ASP A 166 -12.42 -2.00 -3.12
N THR A 167 -13.75 -2.08 -3.24
CA THR A 167 -14.46 -1.53 -4.38
C THR A 167 -14.25 -0.01 -4.46
N GLN A 168 -14.71 0.64 -5.51
CA GLN A 168 -14.60 2.09 -5.57
C GLN A 168 -15.34 2.82 -4.42
N ILE A 169 -16.37 2.22 -3.82
CA ILE A 169 -17.03 2.79 -2.64
C ILE A 169 -16.03 2.93 -1.48
N GLY A 170 -15.26 1.90 -1.17
CA GLY A 170 -14.23 1.95 -0.14
C GLY A 170 -13.03 2.80 -0.56
N SER A 171 -12.64 2.73 -1.84
CA SER A 171 -11.53 3.51 -2.37
C SER A 171 -11.81 5.02 -2.33
N VAL A 172 -13.04 5.48 -2.67
CA VAL A 172 -13.38 6.91 -2.58
C VAL A 172 -13.35 7.42 -1.14
N ALA A 173 -13.78 6.62 -0.18
CA ALA A 173 -13.66 6.99 1.24
C ALA A 173 -12.20 7.18 1.65
N SER A 174 -11.31 6.29 1.21
CA SER A 174 -9.87 6.39 1.44
C SER A 174 -9.22 7.57 0.70
N VAL A 175 -9.67 7.89 -0.52
CA VAL A 175 -9.25 9.08 -1.28
C VAL A 175 -9.60 10.37 -0.52
N VAL A 176 -10.87 10.51 -0.09
CA VAL A 176 -11.33 11.68 0.68
C VAL A 176 -10.57 11.81 1.99
N PHE A 177 -10.35 10.69 2.70
CA PHE A 177 -9.55 10.68 3.91
C PHE A 177 -8.11 11.11 3.65
N GLY A 178 -7.45 10.52 2.65
CA GLY A 178 -6.08 10.85 2.30
C GLY A 178 -5.90 12.32 1.91
N ALA A 179 -6.87 12.89 1.21
CA ALA A 179 -6.86 14.31 0.83
C ALA A 179 -7.09 15.28 2.00
N ALA A 180 -7.65 14.81 3.13
CA ALA A 180 -7.98 15.66 4.26
C ALA A 180 -6.78 16.01 5.16
N PHE A 181 -5.66 15.29 5.06
CA PHE A 181 -4.50 15.47 5.93
C PHE A 181 -3.22 15.70 5.11
N GLU A 182 -2.50 16.78 5.38
CA GLU A 182 -1.21 17.05 4.75
C GLU A 182 -0.20 15.91 4.98
N HIS A 183 -0.22 15.30 6.16
CA HIS A 183 0.70 14.23 6.53
C HIS A 183 0.56 12.96 5.68
N THR A 184 -0.60 12.73 5.06
CA THR A 184 -0.85 11.59 4.15
C THR A 184 -0.42 11.86 2.70
N HIS A 185 -0.02 13.08 2.36
CA HIS A 185 0.34 13.46 0.99
C HIS A 185 1.78 13.13 0.61
N ARG A 186 2.60 12.72 1.57
CA ARG A 186 4.03 12.48 1.34
C ARG A 186 4.33 11.22 0.54
N ARG A 187 3.37 10.30 0.47
CA ARG A 187 3.48 9.04 -0.26
C ARG A 187 2.23 8.76 -1.07
N ALA A 188 2.41 8.07 -2.18
CA ALA A 188 1.29 7.62 -3.00
C ALA A 188 0.42 6.63 -2.20
N GLY A 189 -0.90 6.87 -2.18
CA GLY A 189 -1.86 5.95 -1.58
C GLY A 189 -2.12 4.75 -2.49
N GLU A 190 -2.26 3.56 -1.91
CA GLU A 190 -2.67 2.35 -2.62
C GLU A 190 -4.18 2.37 -2.86
N LEU A 191 -4.63 3.10 -3.88
CA LEU A 191 -6.04 3.43 -4.07
C LEU A 191 -6.59 3.07 -5.45
N SER A 192 -5.87 2.25 -6.22
CA SER A 192 -6.23 1.87 -7.58
C SER A 192 -6.63 0.40 -7.77
N ASN A 193 -6.74 -0.39 -6.68
CA ASN A 193 -7.00 -1.83 -6.77
C ASN A 193 -8.37 -2.17 -7.39
N TYR A 194 -9.30 -1.23 -7.42
CA TYR A 194 -10.58 -1.40 -8.11
C TYR A 194 -10.43 -1.56 -9.64
N LEU A 195 -9.29 -1.15 -10.21
CA LEU A 195 -9.01 -1.36 -11.64
C LEU A 195 -8.86 -2.83 -12.01
N ASP A 196 -8.54 -3.70 -11.04
CA ASP A 196 -8.44 -5.15 -11.22
C ASP A 196 -9.80 -5.86 -11.13
N MET A 197 -10.87 -5.15 -10.80
CA MET A 197 -12.20 -5.72 -10.66
C MET A 197 -12.93 -5.78 -12.00
N ALA A 198 -13.68 -6.85 -12.23
CA ALA A 198 -14.46 -7.03 -13.45
C ALA A 198 -15.66 -6.06 -13.55
N ASP A 199 -16.17 -5.57 -12.40
CA ASP A 199 -17.24 -4.58 -12.30
C ASP A 199 -17.15 -3.88 -10.94
N ASP A 200 -17.87 -2.78 -10.79
CA ASP A 200 -17.94 -2.00 -9.56
C ASP A 200 -19.37 -1.50 -9.28
N LEU A 201 -19.61 -1.12 -8.02
CA LEU A 201 -20.95 -0.85 -7.48
C LEU A 201 -21.30 0.65 -7.42
N ILE A 202 -20.57 1.51 -8.11
CA ILE A 202 -20.83 2.96 -8.09
C ILE A 202 -21.39 3.49 -9.40
N ALA A 203 -22.22 4.55 -9.28
CA ALA A 203 -22.87 5.20 -10.42
C ALA A 203 -21.89 6.07 -11.24
N ARG A 204 -20.87 6.63 -10.59
CA ARG A 204 -19.84 7.48 -11.21
C ARG A 204 -18.45 6.98 -10.85
N PRO A 205 -17.78 6.27 -11.77
CA PRO A 205 -16.44 5.73 -11.52
C PRO A 205 -15.40 6.81 -11.21
N LEU A 206 -14.48 6.48 -10.31
CA LEU A 206 -13.29 7.29 -10.06
C LEU A 206 -12.41 7.28 -11.32
N THR A 207 -11.87 8.44 -11.65
CA THR A 207 -10.95 8.58 -12.78
C THR A 207 -9.53 8.77 -12.26
N ILE A 208 -8.60 8.00 -12.80
CA ILE A 208 -7.16 8.19 -12.61
C ILE A 208 -6.60 8.86 -13.87
N ALA A 209 -5.93 9.98 -13.69
CA ALA A 209 -5.20 10.66 -14.75
C ALA A 209 -3.87 11.15 -14.19
N ASP A 210 -2.79 10.97 -14.93
CA ASP A 210 -1.42 11.32 -14.52
C ASP A 210 -1.06 10.76 -13.14
N GLY A 211 -1.47 9.53 -12.84
CA GLY A 211 -1.25 8.85 -11.57
C GLY A 211 -2.01 9.44 -10.38
N LYS A 212 -3.03 10.27 -10.62
CA LYS A 212 -3.81 10.97 -9.58
C LYS A 212 -5.29 10.67 -9.68
N ILE A 213 -5.94 10.53 -8.53
CA ILE A 213 -7.40 10.48 -8.41
C ILE A 213 -7.89 11.87 -8.00
N MET A 214 -8.85 12.41 -8.76
CA MET A 214 -9.52 13.64 -8.39
C MET A 214 -10.47 13.41 -7.22
N VAL A 215 -10.33 14.19 -6.16
CA VAL A 215 -11.26 14.15 -5.02
C VAL A 215 -12.62 14.64 -5.50
N PRO A 216 -13.72 13.88 -5.31
CA PRO A 216 -15.05 14.33 -5.67
C PRO A 216 -15.47 15.59 -4.90
N ASP A 217 -15.89 16.63 -5.63
CA ASP A 217 -16.39 17.88 -5.04
C ASP A 217 -17.92 17.82 -4.83
N VAL A 218 -18.33 16.90 -3.94
CA VAL A 218 -19.74 16.71 -3.56
C VAL A 218 -19.83 16.35 -2.08
N PRO A 219 -20.98 16.60 -1.42
CA PRO A 219 -21.17 16.26 -0.01
C PRO A 219 -20.98 14.75 0.26
N GLY A 220 -20.56 14.42 1.48
CA GLY A 220 -20.35 13.05 1.94
C GLY A 220 -19.04 12.45 1.46
N VAL A 221 -19.02 11.16 1.13
CA VAL A 221 -17.84 10.45 0.63
C VAL A 221 -17.64 10.60 -0.89
N GLY A 222 -18.49 11.38 -1.56
CA GLY A 222 -18.30 11.72 -2.95
C GLY A 222 -18.80 10.71 -3.98
N THR A 223 -19.51 9.67 -3.57
CA THR A 223 -20.10 8.69 -4.48
C THR A 223 -21.44 8.18 -3.97
N GLU A 224 -22.22 7.63 -4.90
CA GLU A 224 -23.46 6.93 -4.62
C GLU A 224 -23.38 5.51 -5.21
N PRO A 225 -23.94 4.51 -4.51
CA PRO A 225 -24.02 3.16 -5.07
C PRO A 225 -24.94 3.14 -6.29
N ASP A 226 -24.57 2.35 -7.28
CA ASP A 226 -25.45 1.98 -8.38
C ASP A 226 -26.39 0.87 -7.89
N LEU A 227 -27.65 1.22 -7.65
CA LEU A 227 -28.64 0.29 -7.08
C LEU A 227 -29.02 -0.85 -8.03
N GLU A 228 -28.92 -0.65 -9.36
CA GLU A 228 -29.19 -1.70 -10.34
C GLU A 228 -28.06 -2.72 -10.35
N LYS A 229 -26.81 -2.27 -10.36
CA LYS A 229 -25.65 -3.13 -10.23
C LYS A 229 -25.65 -3.88 -8.90
N LEU A 230 -25.93 -3.19 -7.80
CA LEU A 230 -26.03 -3.80 -6.47
C LEU A 230 -27.09 -4.91 -6.44
N ALA A 231 -28.26 -4.69 -7.03
CA ALA A 231 -29.30 -5.69 -7.13
C ALA A 231 -28.86 -6.90 -7.98
N ALA A 232 -28.16 -6.66 -9.10
CA ALA A 232 -27.66 -7.73 -9.97
C ALA A 232 -26.60 -8.63 -9.30
N HIS A 233 -25.87 -8.12 -8.33
CA HIS A 233 -24.86 -8.87 -7.55
C HIS A 233 -25.42 -9.53 -6.28
N ARG A 234 -26.63 -9.18 -5.85
CA ARG A 234 -27.22 -9.69 -4.61
C ARG A 234 -27.59 -11.18 -4.68
N ASP A 235 -27.95 -11.66 -5.85
CA ASP A 235 -28.51 -13.00 -6.07
C ASP A 235 -27.48 -13.97 -6.69
N ARG A 236 -26.19 -13.65 -6.60
CA ARG A 236 -25.08 -14.49 -7.00
C ARG A 236 -24.26 -14.91 -5.78
#